data_5b98066a48e4236bd7b37d0e505746ee
#
_entry.id   5b98066a48e4236bd7b37d0e505746ee
#
_cell.length_a   1.000
_cell.length_b   1.000
_cell.length_c   1.000
_cell.angle_alpha   90.00
_cell.angle_beta   90.00
_cell.angle_gamma   90.00
#
_symmetry.space_group_name_H-M   'P 1'
#
loop_
_entity.id
_entity.type
_entity.pdbx_description
1 polymer ?
#
loop_
_entity_poly.entity_id
_entity_poly.type
_entity_poly.pdbx_seq_one_letter_code
_entity_poly.pdbx_strand_id
1 'polypeptide(L)'
;MQWLKEVWIIPNQIWISASIYCFKSMNSDQKPKINKSFATLSSRQPALTLSDSVQHALAITKRGVDELLIESEFAQKLARSELSGIPLRIKLGLDPTAPDLHLGHTVVLNKMRQLQDLGHTVIFLIGDFTSMIGDPSGRNITRPALTKEQIEDNARTYFAQASLVLDAERTEIRYNSEWCDPLGARGMIELSSKYTVARILEREDFTKRFKAGTPISVHELLYPLMQGYDSVALRADLELGGTDQKFNLLVGRELQKDWGQEPQCILTMPLLEGLDGIEKMSKSKGNYISITEPANGMFAKVMSISDVMMWRYYELLSARSLAELAQFKIEVAAGRNPRDIKVALAQEIVARFHNQQAGFDALADFDNRARGGIPDDIPEMQLSGAPLGIGQLLKQANLCASTSEALRMVEQNGVRIDGAAISDKALKVEAGTFVLQVGKRKFARITLS
;
A
#
# COMPACT_ATOMS: atom_id res chain seq x y z
N MET A 1 -45.20 -35.23 36.87
CA MET A 1 -43.74 -35.24 36.96
C MET A 1 -43.26 -33.97 36.30
N GLN A 2 -43.21 -32.93 37.01
CA GLN A 2 -42.11 -32.20 37.67
C GLN A 2 -40.87 -32.08 36.80
N TRP A 3 -40.67 -30.90 36.20
CA TRP A 3 -39.40 -30.29 35.89
C TRP A 3 -39.37 -28.87 36.43
N LEU A 4 -38.38 -28.63 37.25
CA LEU A 4 -38.13 -27.46 38.07
C LEU A 4 -37.78 -26.23 37.25
N LYS A 5 -38.33 -25.10 37.70
CA LYS A 5 -37.94 -23.71 37.31
C LYS A 5 -36.64 -23.37 38.07
N GLU A 6 -35.61 -22.97 37.35
CA GLU A 6 -34.56 -22.11 37.92
C GLU A 6 -34.70 -20.71 37.35
N VAL A 7 -35.00 -19.80 38.24
CA VAL A 7 -35.08 -18.36 37.97
C VAL A 7 -33.73 -17.77 38.34
N TRP A 8 -33.01 -17.22 37.37
CA TRP A 8 -31.89 -16.33 37.64
C TRP A 8 -32.36 -14.89 37.65
N ILE A 9 -32.24 -14.26 38.83
CA ILE A 9 -32.54 -12.83 39.05
C ILE A 9 -31.31 -12.03 38.64
N ILE A 10 -31.47 -11.14 37.67
CA ILE A 10 -30.50 -10.08 37.32
C ILE A 10 -31.12 -8.75 37.74
N PRO A 11 -30.50 -7.95 38.63
CA PRO A 11 -31.03 -6.65 39.04
C PRO A 11 -30.62 -5.56 38.02
N ASN A 12 -31.55 -4.62 37.87
CA ASN A 12 -31.42 -3.31 37.20
C ASN A 12 -31.49 -3.26 35.66
N GLN A 13 -32.75 -3.31 35.17
CA GLN A 13 -33.14 -2.58 33.96
C GLN A 13 -34.40 -1.75 34.24
N ILE A 14 -34.23 -0.45 34.11
CA ILE A 14 -35.36 0.51 34.18
C ILE A 14 -36.17 0.36 32.89
N TRP A 15 -37.39 -0.11 33.02
CA TRP A 15 -38.33 -0.16 31.92
C TRP A 15 -38.98 1.22 31.74
N ILE A 16 -38.70 1.91 30.61
CA ILE A 16 -39.59 2.96 30.11
C ILE A 16 -40.55 2.29 29.12
N SER A 17 -41.71 1.89 29.65
CA SER A 17 -42.83 1.44 28.86
C SER A 17 -43.56 2.69 28.31
N ALA A 18 -43.28 3.05 27.05
CA ALA A 18 -44.07 4.03 26.33
C ALA A 18 -45.30 3.33 25.75
N SER A 19 -46.47 3.67 26.33
CA SER A 19 -47.79 3.26 25.87
C SER A 19 -48.03 3.75 24.44
N ILE A 20 -47.93 2.86 23.46
CA ILE A 20 -48.48 3.04 22.12
C ILE A 20 -49.71 2.14 21.98
N TYR A 21 -50.82 2.52 22.65
CA TYR A 21 -52.16 2.04 22.33
C TYR A 21 -53.16 3.00 22.96
N CYS A 22 -53.47 4.11 22.28
CA CYS A 22 -54.78 4.81 22.35
C CYS A 22 -54.78 6.06 21.45
N PHE A 23 -54.85 5.89 20.16
CA PHE A 23 -55.16 6.97 19.22
C PHE A 23 -55.98 6.44 18.03
N LYS A 24 -57.07 5.76 18.31
CA LYS A 24 -58.12 5.50 17.30
C LYS A 24 -59.47 5.73 17.98
N SER A 25 -59.88 6.95 18.03
CA SER A 25 -61.26 7.47 18.06
C SER A 25 -61.28 8.84 18.76
N MET A 26 -60.88 9.87 18.06
CA MET A 26 -61.26 11.24 18.45
C MET A 26 -61.66 12.01 17.20
N ASN A 27 -62.89 12.60 17.24
CA ASN A 27 -63.48 13.43 16.21
C ASN A 27 -62.62 14.67 15.91
N SER A 28 -62.77 15.18 14.66
CA SER A 28 -61.91 16.20 14.03
C SER A 28 -61.95 17.59 14.72
N ASP A 29 -62.78 17.82 15.70
CA ASP A 29 -62.97 19.17 16.26
C ASP A 29 -62.30 19.42 17.63
N GLN A 30 -61.44 18.49 18.09
CA GLN A 30 -60.76 18.63 19.40
C GLN A 30 -59.19 18.54 19.24
N LYS A 31 -58.63 19.01 18.14
CA LYS A 31 -57.16 19.10 18.03
C LYS A 31 -56.67 20.38 18.72
N PRO A 32 -55.83 20.32 19.75
CA PRO A 32 -55.19 21.50 20.31
C PRO A 32 -54.32 22.18 19.25
N LYS A 33 -54.48 23.49 19.09
CA LYS A 33 -53.59 24.31 18.24
C LYS A 33 -52.19 24.25 18.82
N ILE A 34 -51.33 23.42 18.21
CA ILE A 34 -49.91 23.41 18.49
C ILE A 34 -49.32 24.70 17.92
N ASN A 35 -48.97 25.61 18.79
CA ASN A 35 -48.24 26.83 18.45
C ASN A 35 -46.92 26.43 17.79
N LYS A 36 -46.73 26.73 16.49
CA LYS A 36 -45.49 26.58 15.78
C LYS A 36 -44.49 27.66 16.21
N SER A 37 -43.94 27.52 17.39
CA SER A 37 -42.71 28.19 17.78
C SER A 37 -41.72 27.15 18.32
N PHE A 38 -41.40 26.15 17.50
CA PHE A 38 -40.11 25.48 17.62
C PHE A 38 -39.11 26.41 16.96
N ALA A 39 -38.62 27.38 17.74
CA ALA A 39 -37.33 28.00 17.44
C ALA A 39 -36.32 26.87 17.27
N THR A 40 -35.76 26.78 16.08
CA THR A 40 -34.59 25.97 15.80
C THR A 40 -33.51 26.34 16.81
N LEU A 41 -33.43 25.60 17.91
CA LEU A 41 -32.25 25.48 18.71
C LEU A 41 -31.25 24.73 17.84
N SER A 42 -30.62 25.45 16.88
CA SER A 42 -29.36 25.10 16.38
C SER A 42 -28.42 25.06 17.59
N SER A 43 -28.25 23.89 18.19
CA SER A 43 -27.18 23.65 19.13
C SER A 43 -25.90 23.77 18.33
N ARG A 44 -25.36 24.98 18.20
CA ARG A 44 -23.93 25.18 17.96
C ARG A 44 -23.25 24.54 19.16
N GLN A 45 -22.83 23.29 19.01
CA GLN A 45 -21.83 22.73 19.92
C GLN A 45 -20.70 23.75 19.95
N PRO A 46 -20.20 24.18 21.13
CA PRO A 46 -19.05 25.04 21.19
C PRO A 46 -17.94 24.40 20.36
N ALA A 47 -17.28 25.18 19.52
CA ALA A 47 -16.18 24.69 18.74
C ALA A 47 -15.21 24.01 19.71
N LEU A 48 -14.96 22.73 19.53
CA LEU A 48 -14.04 21.96 20.37
C LEU A 48 -12.68 22.63 20.23
N THR A 49 -12.20 23.28 21.30
CA THR A 49 -10.85 23.83 21.32
C THR A 49 -9.91 22.63 21.41
N LEU A 50 -9.30 22.26 20.29
CA LEU A 50 -8.36 21.17 20.23
C LEU A 50 -7.06 21.55 20.95
N SER A 51 -6.50 20.63 21.74
CA SER A 51 -5.16 20.80 22.33
C SER A 51 -4.09 20.93 21.24
N ASP A 52 -2.95 21.49 21.56
CA ASP A 52 -1.80 21.58 20.63
C ASP A 52 -1.35 20.18 20.16
N SER A 53 -1.40 19.20 21.05
CA SER A 53 -1.09 17.79 20.73
C SER A 53 -2.07 17.22 19.68
N VAL A 54 -3.36 17.42 19.85
CA VAL A 54 -4.37 16.96 18.87
C VAL A 54 -4.22 17.70 17.54
N GLN A 55 -3.94 19.00 17.55
CA GLN A 55 -3.68 19.77 16.33
C GLN A 55 -2.43 19.25 15.61
N HIS A 56 -1.36 18.96 16.34
CA HIS A 56 -0.14 18.36 15.79
C HIS A 56 -0.40 16.97 15.20
N ALA A 57 -1.10 16.09 15.91
CA ALA A 57 -1.49 14.76 15.42
C ALA A 57 -2.33 14.84 14.15
N LEU A 58 -3.27 15.79 14.09
CA LEU A 58 -4.10 16.03 12.91
C LEU A 58 -3.27 16.53 11.72
N ALA A 59 -2.32 17.43 11.95
CA ALA A 59 -1.42 17.94 10.92
C ALA A 59 -0.55 16.82 10.32
N ILE A 60 0.04 15.96 11.18
CA ILE A 60 0.79 14.76 10.73
C ILE A 60 -0.12 13.83 9.93
N THR A 61 -1.32 13.57 10.43
CA THR A 61 -2.27 12.69 9.75
C THR A 61 -2.63 13.19 8.36
N LYS A 62 -2.81 14.50 8.20
CA LYS A 62 -3.23 15.13 6.92
C LYS A 62 -2.10 15.28 5.89
N ARG A 63 -0.85 15.14 6.29
CA ARG A 63 0.28 15.30 5.35
C ARG A 63 0.24 14.24 4.23
N GLY A 64 0.25 14.66 2.97
CA GLY A 64 0.28 13.79 1.80
C GLY A 64 -0.96 12.91 1.62
N VAL A 65 -2.03 13.20 2.34
CA VAL A 65 -3.32 12.50 2.27
C VAL A 65 -4.13 13.06 1.10
N ASP A 66 -4.84 12.18 0.40
CA ASP A 66 -5.81 12.60 -0.60
C ASP A 66 -7.10 13.07 0.10
N GLU A 67 -7.64 12.27 1.01
CA GLU A 67 -8.87 12.60 1.72
C GLU A 67 -8.88 12.01 3.14
N LEU A 68 -9.40 12.80 4.11
CA LEU A 68 -9.72 12.36 5.47
C LEU A 68 -11.22 12.56 5.72
N LEU A 69 -11.99 11.48 5.76
CA LEU A 69 -13.45 11.45 5.99
C LEU A 69 -13.74 10.84 7.36
N ILE A 70 -14.33 11.50 8.29
CA ILE A 70 -14.70 12.91 8.40
C ILE A 70 -13.69 13.56 9.35
N GLU A 71 -13.01 14.61 8.92
CA GLU A 71 -11.94 15.25 9.69
C GLU A 71 -12.40 15.69 11.10
N SER A 72 -13.60 16.27 11.22
CA SER A 72 -14.12 16.70 12.53
C SER A 72 -14.38 15.53 13.48
N GLU A 73 -14.83 14.38 12.98
CA GLU A 73 -15.01 13.17 13.80
C GLU A 73 -13.65 12.60 14.21
N PHE A 74 -12.67 12.60 13.29
CA PHE A 74 -11.34 12.14 13.63
C PHE A 74 -10.67 13.02 14.69
N ALA A 75 -10.81 14.35 14.59
CA ALA A 75 -10.33 15.27 15.62
C ALA A 75 -10.97 14.98 17.00
N GLN A 76 -12.27 14.66 17.03
CA GLN A 76 -12.96 14.25 18.26
C GLN A 76 -12.43 12.91 18.81
N LYS A 77 -12.17 11.94 17.94
CA LYS A 77 -11.56 10.64 18.34
C LYS A 77 -10.15 10.86 18.92
N LEU A 78 -9.32 11.70 18.31
CA LEU A 78 -8.01 12.06 18.82
C LEU A 78 -8.08 12.72 20.19
N ALA A 79 -8.96 13.72 20.35
CA ALA A 79 -9.17 14.40 21.64
C ALA A 79 -9.65 13.44 22.74
N ARG A 80 -10.56 12.53 22.42
CA ARG A 80 -11.03 11.51 23.36
C ARG A 80 -9.92 10.51 23.72
N SER A 81 -9.12 10.09 22.73
CA SER A 81 -7.96 9.21 22.96
C SER A 81 -6.93 9.87 23.89
N GLU A 82 -6.63 11.15 23.69
CA GLU A 82 -5.76 11.93 24.57
C GLU A 82 -6.28 12.00 26.00
N LEU A 83 -7.57 12.33 26.17
CA LEU A 83 -8.19 12.45 27.49
C LEU A 83 -8.32 11.11 28.24
N SER A 84 -8.60 10.05 27.53
CA SER A 84 -8.81 8.71 28.14
C SER A 84 -7.54 7.90 28.29
N GLY A 85 -6.46 8.26 27.56
CA GLY A 85 -5.25 7.46 27.44
C GLY A 85 -5.44 6.16 26.64
N ILE A 86 -6.61 5.98 26.00
CA ILE A 86 -6.89 4.78 25.18
C ILE A 86 -6.49 5.04 23.74
N PRO A 87 -5.53 4.28 23.18
CA PRO A 87 -5.13 4.42 21.79
C PRO A 87 -6.27 4.18 20.80
N LEU A 88 -6.30 4.91 19.69
CA LEU A 88 -7.17 4.61 18.56
C LEU A 88 -6.70 3.33 17.87
N ARG A 89 -7.65 2.58 17.32
CA ARG A 89 -7.40 1.37 16.52
C ARG A 89 -7.34 1.72 15.03
N ILE A 90 -6.15 1.67 14.47
CA ILE A 90 -5.85 2.09 13.10
C ILE A 90 -5.66 0.85 12.24
N LYS A 91 -6.55 0.63 11.28
CA LYS A 91 -6.56 -0.57 10.42
C LYS A 91 -5.98 -0.28 9.04
N LEU A 92 -5.17 -1.19 8.54
CA LEU A 92 -4.81 -1.33 7.12
C LEU A 92 -4.96 -2.79 6.72
N GLY A 93 -5.83 -3.08 5.76
CA GLY A 93 -5.97 -4.40 5.16
C GLY A 93 -5.20 -4.52 3.85
N LEU A 94 -4.47 -5.61 3.67
CA LEU A 94 -3.79 -5.96 2.42
C LEU A 94 -4.02 -7.43 2.07
N ASP A 95 -4.46 -7.68 0.85
CA ASP A 95 -4.55 -9.03 0.30
C ASP A 95 -3.16 -9.51 -0.15
N PRO A 96 -2.67 -10.65 0.32
CA PRO A 96 -1.37 -11.20 -0.04
C PRO A 96 -1.36 -11.79 -1.46
N THR A 97 -1.54 -10.93 -2.46
CA THR A 97 -1.72 -11.32 -3.86
C THR A 97 -0.43 -11.57 -4.64
N ALA A 98 0.70 -11.27 -4.04
CA ALA A 98 2.05 -11.50 -4.58
C ALA A 98 3.08 -11.41 -3.47
N PRO A 99 4.25 -12.11 -3.54
CA PRO A 99 5.15 -12.26 -2.42
C PRO A 99 5.87 -10.98 -1.94
N ASP A 100 5.92 -9.91 -2.76
CA ASP A 100 6.73 -8.73 -2.43
C ASP A 100 5.90 -7.47 -2.31
N LEU A 101 6.35 -6.52 -1.47
CA LEU A 101 5.90 -5.15 -1.42
C LEU A 101 6.78 -4.25 -2.30
N HIS A 102 6.25 -3.11 -2.73
CA HIS A 102 6.98 -2.10 -3.48
C HIS A 102 6.73 -0.70 -2.89
N LEU A 103 7.48 0.32 -3.32
CA LEU A 103 7.37 1.68 -2.76
C LEU A 103 5.94 2.25 -2.79
N GLY A 104 5.08 1.83 -3.72
CA GLY A 104 3.66 2.21 -3.72
C GLY A 104 2.91 1.77 -2.46
N HIS A 105 3.19 0.58 -1.92
CA HIS A 105 2.60 0.11 -0.67
C HIS A 105 3.15 0.89 0.53
N THR A 106 4.41 1.35 0.46
CA THR A 106 5.00 2.07 1.58
C THR A 106 4.42 3.45 1.80
N VAL A 107 3.70 4.01 0.84
CA VAL A 107 2.96 5.28 1.01
C VAL A 107 1.98 5.16 2.18
N VAL A 108 1.12 4.13 2.16
CA VAL A 108 0.15 3.91 3.23
C VAL A 108 0.80 3.35 4.50
N LEU A 109 1.84 2.51 4.37
CA LEU A 109 2.59 2.00 5.53
C LEU A 109 3.33 3.11 6.29
N ASN A 110 3.90 4.10 5.58
CA ASN A 110 4.52 5.27 6.21
C ASN A 110 3.48 6.09 7.01
N LYS A 111 2.28 6.25 6.47
CA LYS A 111 1.19 6.92 7.20
C LYS A 111 0.79 6.13 8.43
N MET A 112 0.69 4.82 8.31
CA MET A 112 0.41 3.93 9.44
C MET A 112 1.51 4.03 10.52
N ARG A 113 2.80 4.09 10.11
CA ARG A 113 3.93 4.30 11.04
C ARG A 113 3.84 5.64 11.75
N GLN A 114 3.48 6.72 11.06
CA GLN A 114 3.28 8.04 11.70
C GLN A 114 2.20 7.99 12.78
N LEU A 115 1.10 7.27 12.56
CA LEU A 115 0.04 7.08 13.55
C LEU A 115 0.48 6.17 14.70
N GLN A 116 1.34 5.18 14.43
CA GLN A 116 1.97 4.34 15.45
C GLN A 116 2.90 5.17 16.36
N ASP A 117 3.68 6.07 15.77
CA ASP A 117 4.59 6.96 16.52
C ASP A 117 3.82 7.99 17.37
N LEU A 118 2.59 8.35 16.99
CA LEU A 118 1.66 9.13 17.81
C LEU A 118 1.04 8.33 18.98
N GLY A 119 1.39 7.05 19.14
CA GLY A 119 0.95 6.21 20.25
C GLY A 119 -0.33 5.41 19.99
N HIS A 120 -0.83 5.38 18.75
CA HIS A 120 -2.03 4.62 18.40
C HIS A 120 -1.71 3.14 18.12
N THR A 121 -2.70 2.26 18.33
CA THR A 121 -2.60 0.83 18.00
C THR A 121 -2.79 0.64 16.50
N VAL A 122 -1.75 0.18 15.80
CA VAL A 122 -1.84 -0.14 14.38
C VAL A 122 -2.11 -1.62 14.18
N ILE A 123 -3.06 -1.91 13.30
CA ILE A 123 -3.52 -3.26 12.97
C ILE A 123 -3.19 -3.51 11.50
N PHE A 124 -2.22 -4.39 11.28
CA PHE A 124 -1.88 -4.88 9.95
C PHE A 124 -2.72 -6.13 9.67
N LEU A 125 -3.78 -5.95 8.89
CA LEU A 125 -4.72 -7.01 8.55
C LEU A 125 -4.30 -7.70 7.26
N ILE A 126 -4.10 -8.99 7.33
CA ILE A 126 -3.86 -9.86 6.19
C ILE A 126 -5.21 -10.41 5.72
N GLY A 127 -5.57 -10.06 4.48
CA GLY A 127 -6.81 -10.49 3.84
C GLY A 127 -6.68 -11.90 3.25
N ASP A 128 -6.48 -12.90 4.09
CA ASP A 128 -6.35 -14.30 3.65
C ASP A 128 -7.69 -14.85 3.15
N PHE A 129 -8.79 -14.51 3.79
CA PHE A 129 -10.13 -14.87 3.32
C PHE A 129 -10.53 -14.06 2.09
N THR A 130 -10.36 -12.74 2.10
CA THR A 130 -10.73 -11.87 0.98
C THR A 130 -9.91 -12.16 -0.28
N SER A 131 -8.69 -12.65 -0.16
CA SER A 131 -7.85 -13.09 -1.28
C SER A 131 -8.47 -14.24 -2.08
N MET A 132 -9.31 -15.08 -1.47
CA MET A 132 -10.05 -16.13 -2.17
C MET A 132 -11.12 -15.55 -3.10
N ILE A 133 -11.68 -14.38 -2.74
CA ILE A 133 -12.63 -13.64 -3.56
C ILE A 133 -11.87 -12.88 -4.65
N GLY A 134 -10.80 -12.20 -4.26
CA GLY A 134 -10.00 -11.30 -5.07
C GLY A 134 -10.61 -9.91 -5.21
N ASP A 135 -9.84 -8.89 -4.86
CA ASP A 135 -10.26 -7.49 -4.94
C ASP A 135 -10.60 -7.09 -6.38
N PRO A 136 -11.86 -6.72 -6.68
CA PRO A 136 -12.27 -6.26 -8.00
C PRO A 136 -11.86 -4.81 -8.30
N SER A 137 -11.29 -4.05 -7.33
CA SER A 137 -10.95 -2.63 -7.46
C SER A 137 -10.03 -2.36 -8.65
N GLY A 138 -10.47 -1.46 -9.53
CA GLY A 138 -9.69 -1.01 -10.69
C GLY A 138 -9.45 -2.10 -11.75
N ARG A 139 -10.26 -3.16 -11.79
CA ARG A 139 -10.15 -4.27 -12.72
C ARG A 139 -11.27 -4.28 -13.76
N ASN A 140 -10.92 -4.70 -14.97
CA ASN A 140 -11.88 -4.86 -16.07
C ASN A 140 -12.36 -6.30 -16.23
N ILE A 141 -11.75 -7.25 -15.55
CA ILE A 141 -12.06 -8.68 -15.59
C ILE A 141 -11.97 -9.30 -14.18
N THR A 142 -12.68 -10.40 -13.97
CA THR A 142 -12.60 -11.18 -12.73
C THR A 142 -11.17 -11.70 -12.50
N ARG A 143 -10.69 -11.57 -11.25
CA ARG A 143 -9.38 -12.06 -10.85
C ARG A 143 -9.41 -13.57 -10.66
N PRO A 144 -8.40 -14.34 -11.13
CA PRO A 144 -8.25 -15.73 -10.72
C PRO A 144 -8.08 -15.82 -9.20
N ALA A 145 -8.82 -16.73 -8.57
CA ALA A 145 -8.68 -17.02 -7.15
C ALA A 145 -7.29 -17.64 -6.87
N LEU A 146 -6.67 -17.24 -5.77
CA LEU A 146 -5.46 -17.88 -5.27
C LEU A 146 -5.81 -19.13 -4.47
N THR A 147 -4.91 -20.13 -4.45
CA THR A 147 -5.08 -21.28 -3.57
C THR A 147 -4.72 -20.88 -2.13
N LYS A 148 -5.22 -21.63 -1.16
CA LYS A 148 -4.94 -21.40 0.26
C LYS A 148 -3.43 -21.41 0.53
N GLU A 149 -2.69 -22.36 -0.04
CA GLU A 149 -1.24 -22.48 0.10
C GLU A 149 -0.51 -21.24 -0.44
N GLN A 150 -0.94 -20.74 -1.61
CA GLN A 150 -0.37 -19.50 -2.18
C GLN A 150 -0.61 -18.27 -1.28
N ILE A 151 -1.80 -18.20 -0.69
CA ILE A 151 -2.16 -17.12 0.24
C ILE A 151 -1.30 -17.18 1.49
N GLU A 152 -1.14 -18.37 2.09
CA GLU A 152 -0.32 -18.58 3.29
C GLU A 152 1.16 -18.25 3.04
N ASP A 153 1.73 -18.68 1.91
CA ASP A 153 3.11 -18.39 1.54
C ASP A 153 3.35 -16.89 1.33
N ASN A 154 2.45 -16.23 0.62
CA ASN A 154 2.54 -14.78 0.42
C ASN A 154 2.37 -14.02 1.75
N ALA A 155 1.44 -14.43 2.61
CA ALA A 155 1.16 -13.80 3.90
C ALA A 155 2.38 -13.76 4.81
N ARG A 156 3.16 -14.86 4.86
CA ARG A 156 4.40 -14.92 5.66
C ARG A 156 5.41 -13.85 5.27
N THR A 157 5.51 -13.54 3.99
CA THR A 157 6.46 -12.54 3.48
C THR A 157 5.97 -11.12 3.68
N TYR A 158 4.65 -10.89 3.68
CA TYR A 158 4.06 -9.55 3.77
C TYR A 158 4.39 -8.84 5.07
N PHE A 159 4.20 -9.52 6.19
CA PHE A 159 4.49 -8.91 7.49
C PHE A 159 5.99 -8.65 7.68
N ALA A 160 6.85 -9.61 7.30
CA ALA A 160 8.29 -9.41 7.35
C ALA A 160 8.74 -8.16 6.57
N GLN A 161 8.14 -7.91 5.41
CA GLN A 161 8.42 -6.73 4.62
C GLN A 161 7.77 -5.46 5.20
N ALA A 162 6.54 -5.53 5.72
CA ALA A 162 5.89 -4.40 6.37
C ALA A 162 6.66 -3.95 7.62
N SER A 163 7.33 -4.88 8.32
CA SER A 163 8.18 -4.60 9.48
C SER A 163 9.46 -3.83 9.16
N LEU A 164 9.82 -3.67 7.89
CA LEU A 164 10.86 -2.73 7.48
C LEU A 164 10.41 -1.25 7.62
N VAL A 165 9.09 -1.03 7.76
CA VAL A 165 8.50 0.30 7.93
C VAL A 165 7.82 0.44 9.29
N LEU A 166 7.02 -0.55 9.68
CA LEU A 166 6.28 -0.57 10.94
C LEU A 166 7.16 -1.09 12.09
N ASP A 167 6.88 -0.66 13.30
CA ASP A 167 7.43 -1.25 14.50
C ASP A 167 6.72 -2.58 14.76
N ALA A 168 7.44 -3.70 14.59
CA ALA A 168 6.87 -5.03 14.66
C ALA A 168 6.30 -5.37 16.06
N GLU A 169 6.95 -4.89 17.13
CA GLU A 169 6.52 -5.17 18.52
C GLU A 169 5.25 -4.41 18.90
N ARG A 170 4.95 -3.32 18.19
CA ARG A 170 3.81 -2.45 18.41
C ARG A 170 2.73 -2.58 17.33
N THR A 171 2.83 -3.62 16.47
CA THR A 171 1.88 -3.87 15.38
C THR A 171 1.05 -5.10 15.70
N GLU A 172 -0.27 -4.93 15.78
CA GLU A 172 -1.22 -6.04 15.90
C GLU A 172 -1.42 -6.67 14.51
N ILE A 173 -1.03 -7.95 14.36
CA ILE A 173 -1.24 -8.70 13.13
C ILE A 173 -2.53 -9.49 13.27
N ARG A 174 -3.43 -9.37 12.28
CA ARG A 174 -4.69 -10.11 12.25
C ARG A 174 -4.92 -10.71 10.86
N TYR A 175 -5.68 -11.77 10.84
CA TYR A 175 -6.13 -12.46 9.63
C TYR A 175 -7.65 -12.40 9.56
N ASN A 176 -8.22 -12.03 8.41
CA ASN A 176 -9.67 -11.91 8.36
C ASN A 176 -10.40 -13.25 8.33
N SER A 177 -9.73 -14.36 8.07
CA SER A 177 -10.26 -15.70 8.32
C SER A 177 -10.69 -15.93 9.78
N GLU A 178 -10.10 -15.22 10.76
CA GLU A 178 -10.45 -15.34 12.19
C GLU A 178 -11.94 -15.10 12.47
N TRP A 179 -12.57 -14.21 11.72
CA TRP A 179 -14.01 -13.89 11.86
C TRP A 179 -14.83 -14.23 10.63
N CYS A 180 -14.22 -14.36 9.45
CA CYS A 180 -14.94 -14.70 8.23
C CYS A 180 -15.27 -16.19 8.14
N ASP A 181 -14.34 -17.09 8.52
CA ASP A 181 -14.60 -18.54 8.53
C ASP A 181 -15.75 -18.93 9.47
N PRO A 182 -15.84 -18.39 10.72
CA PRO A 182 -16.95 -18.71 11.62
C PRO A 182 -18.30 -18.14 11.22
N LEU A 183 -18.39 -17.14 10.30
CA LEU A 183 -19.66 -16.57 9.86
C LEU A 183 -20.64 -17.62 9.35
N GLY A 184 -20.15 -18.59 8.57
CA GLY A 184 -20.98 -19.61 7.95
C GLY A 184 -22.08 -19.03 7.04
N ALA A 185 -22.95 -19.87 6.51
CA ALA A 185 -23.98 -19.43 5.57
C ALA A 185 -24.98 -18.43 6.19
N ARG A 186 -25.34 -18.58 7.46
CA ARG A 186 -26.28 -17.67 8.13
C ARG A 186 -25.69 -16.27 8.33
N GLY A 187 -24.45 -16.18 8.78
CA GLY A 187 -23.76 -14.90 8.92
C GLY A 187 -23.54 -14.21 7.56
N MET A 188 -23.25 -14.96 6.52
CA MET A 188 -23.16 -14.43 5.15
C MET A 188 -24.49 -13.83 4.66
N ILE A 189 -25.63 -14.48 4.96
CA ILE A 189 -26.94 -13.95 4.62
C ILE A 189 -27.22 -12.68 5.43
N GLU A 190 -26.91 -12.68 6.72
CA GLU A 190 -27.09 -11.50 7.59
C GLU A 190 -26.24 -10.34 7.08
N LEU A 191 -24.96 -10.54 6.82
CA LEU A 191 -24.06 -9.52 6.29
C LEU A 191 -24.56 -8.98 4.94
N SER A 192 -24.96 -9.88 4.01
CA SER A 192 -25.46 -9.51 2.69
C SER A 192 -26.77 -8.72 2.77
N SER A 193 -27.58 -8.92 3.81
CA SER A 193 -28.86 -8.20 4.01
C SER A 193 -28.66 -6.72 4.37
N LYS A 194 -27.45 -6.31 4.80
CA LYS A 194 -27.13 -4.93 5.22
C LYS A 194 -26.85 -4.00 4.05
N TYR A 195 -26.62 -4.53 2.85
CA TYR A 195 -26.25 -3.73 1.70
C TYR A 195 -27.01 -4.16 0.43
N THR A 196 -27.34 -3.21 -0.43
CA THR A 196 -28.10 -3.53 -1.65
C THR A 196 -27.15 -3.68 -2.85
N VAL A 197 -27.54 -4.54 -3.81
CA VAL A 197 -26.83 -4.67 -5.09
C VAL A 197 -26.73 -3.32 -5.81
N ALA A 198 -27.79 -2.49 -5.76
CA ALA A 198 -27.77 -1.15 -6.36
C ALA A 198 -26.64 -0.29 -5.81
N ARG A 199 -26.41 -0.32 -4.49
CA ARG A 199 -25.29 0.42 -3.85
C ARG A 199 -23.93 -0.16 -4.21
N ILE A 200 -23.80 -1.48 -4.30
CA ILE A 200 -22.52 -2.11 -4.73
C ILE A 200 -22.19 -1.71 -6.17
N LEU A 201 -23.19 -1.65 -7.04
CA LEU A 201 -23.01 -1.25 -8.45
C LEU A 201 -22.70 0.24 -8.65
N GLU A 202 -22.78 1.10 -7.61
CA GLU A 202 -22.27 2.49 -7.66
C GLU A 202 -20.75 2.54 -7.73
N ARG A 203 -20.04 1.49 -7.35
CA ARG A 203 -18.59 1.39 -7.48
C ARG A 203 -18.20 1.46 -8.96
N GLU A 204 -17.21 2.30 -9.27
CA GLU A 204 -16.89 2.71 -10.64
C GLU A 204 -16.58 1.54 -11.58
N ASP A 205 -15.81 0.57 -11.13
CA ASP A 205 -15.45 -0.63 -11.91
C ASP A 205 -16.66 -1.51 -12.19
N PHE A 206 -17.53 -1.73 -11.19
CA PHE A 206 -18.77 -2.46 -11.39
C PHE A 206 -19.73 -1.70 -12.31
N THR A 207 -19.86 -0.38 -12.13
CA THR A 207 -20.66 0.47 -13.05
C THR A 207 -20.19 0.33 -14.50
N LYS A 208 -18.88 0.41 -14.74
CA LYS A 208 -18.28 0.28 -16.08
C LYS A 208 -18.55 -1.12 -16.67
N ARG A 209 -18.27 -2.16 -15.91
CA ARG A 209 -18.47 -3.56 -16.35
C ARG A 209 -19.95 -3.86 -16.62
N PHE A 210 -20.83 -3.43 -15.72
CA PHE A 210 -22.27 -3.62 -15.88
C PHE A 210 -22.80 -2.93 -17.15
N LYS A 211 -22.42 -1.67 -17.39
CA LYS A 211 -22.82 -0.94 -18.61
C LYS A 211 -22.24 -1.54 -19.89
N ALA A 212 -21.05 -2.10 -19.82
CA ALA A 212 -20.39 -2.75 -20.96
C ALA A 212 -20.88 -4.17 -21.21
N GLY A 213 -21.76 -4.74 -20.38
CA GLY A 213 -22.16 -6.14 -20.46
C GLY A 213 -21.04 -7.13 -20.12
N THR A 214 -19.97 -6.66 -19.48
CA THR A 214 -18.86 -7.51 -19.02
C THR A 214 -19.31 -8.32 -17.79
N PRO A 215 -19.05 -9.64 -17.74
CA PRO A 215 -19.50 -10.46 -16.62
C PRO A 215 -19.00 -9.97 -15.27
N ILE A 216 -19.87 -9.99 -14.27
CA ILE A 216 -19.56 -9.75 -12.85
C ILE A 216 -20.02 -10.98 -12.10
N SER A 217 -19.09 -11.69 -11.45
CA SER A 217 -19.40 -12.87 -10.68
C SER A 217 -20.00 -12.52 -9.32
N VAL A 218 -20.94 -13.32 -8.82
CA VAL A 218 -21.65 -13.04 -7.57
C VAL A 218 -20.70 -12.86 -6.37
N HIS A 219 -19.63 -13.67 -6.30
CA HIS A 219 -18.63 -13.56 -5.21
C HIS A 219 -17.90 -12.20 -5.19
N GLU A 220 -17.71 -11.55 -6.35
CA GLU A 220 -17.09 -10.22 -6.42
C GLU A 220 -17.92 -9.15 -5.69
N LEU A 221 -19.26 -9.31 -5.66
CA LEU A 221 -20.16 -8.40 -4.94
C LEU A 221 -20.03 -8.55 -3.42
N LEU A 222 -19.48 -9.67 -2.94
CA LEU A 222 -19.28 -9.92 -1.51
C LEU A 222 -17.98 -9.26 -1.00
N TYR A 223 -17.01 -9.02 -1.87
CA TYR A 223 -15.71 -8.47 -1.46
C TYR A 223 -15.83 -7.19 -0.61
N PRO A 224 -16.54 -6.13 -1.03
CA PRO A 224 -16.70 -4.93 -0.23
C PRO A 224 -17.34 -5.16 1.14
N LEU A 225 -18.25 -6.15 1.24
CA LEU A 225 -18.93 -6.50 2.48
C LEU A 225 -17.98 -7.21 3.45
N MET A 226 -17.15 -8.12 2.94
CA MET A 226 -16.15 -8.83 3.75
C MET A 226 -15.11 -7.87 4.29
N GLN A 227 -14.54 -7.00 3.44
CA GLN A 227 -13.61 -5.95 3.87
C GLN A 227 -14.26 -4.99 4.88
N GLY A 228 -15.53 -4.64 4.65
CA GLY A 228 -16.28 -3.78 5.58
C GLY A 228 -16.53 -4.46 6.93
N TYR A 229 -16.79 -5.77 6.94
CA TYR A 229 -16.98 -6.54 8.16
C TYR A 229 -15.69 -6.66 8.99
N ASP A 230 -14.52 -6.63 8.37
CA ASP A 230 -13.24 -6.54 9.08
C ASP A 230 -13.22 -5.34 10.04
N SER A 231 -13.77 -4.21 9.62
CA SER A 231 -13.83 -3.00 10.46
C SER A 231 -14.78 -3.15 11.64
N VAL A 232 -15.86 -3.90 11.46
CA VAL A 232 -16.80 -4.27 12.55
C VAL A 232 -16.11 -5.21 13.55
N ALA A 233 -15.44 -6.27 13.06
CA ALA A 233 -14.75 -7.25 13.89
C ALA A 233 -13.61 -6.61 14.70
N LEU A 234 -12.84 -5.75 14.07
CA LEU A 234 -11.70 -5.05 14.68
C LEU A 234 -12.09 -3.82 15.49
N ARG A 235 -13.34 -3.34 15.40
CA ARG A 235 -13.76 -2.05 15.98
C ARG A 235 -12.80 -0.92 15.61
N ALA A 236 -12.51 -0.81 14.32
CA ALA A 236 -11.56 0.18 13.81
C ALA A 236 -12.05 1.61 14.05
N ASP A 237 -11.16 2.51 14.47
CA ASP A 237 -11.42 3.95 14.61
C ASP A 237 -11.06 4.73 13.35
N LEU A 238 -10.03 4.26 12.64
CA LEU A 238 -9.57 4.79 11.37
C LEU A 238 -9.17 3.63 10.47
N GLU A 239 -9.58 3.66 9.22
CA GLU A 239 -9.12 2.73 8.19
C GLU A 239 -8.36 3.48 7.10
N LEU A 240 -7.16 2.97 6.76
CA LEU A 240 -6.31 3.49 5.71
C LEU A 240 -6.46 2.67 4.43
N GLY A 241 -6.36 3.34 3.29
CA GLY A 241 -6.31 2.67 1.99
C GLY A 241 -5.80 3.59 0.88
N GLY A 242 -5.60 3.05 -0.32
CA GLY A 242 -5.42 3.86 -1.52
C GLY A 242 -6.74 4.53 -1.94
N THR A 243 -6.66 5.54 -2.80
CA THR A 243 -7.85 6.20 -3.37
C THR A 243 -8.79 5.23 -4.07
N ASP A 244 -8.26 4.15 -4.64
CA ASP A 244 -9.02 3.06 -5.27
C ASP A 244 -9.82 2.20 -4.28
N GLN A 245 -9.53 2.29 -2.97
CA GLN A 245 -10.22 1.56 -1.90
C GLN A 245 -11.37 2.33 -1.25
N LYS A 246 -11.54 3.62 -1.57
CA LYS A 246 -12.50 4.52 -0.89
C LYS A 246 -13.89 3.92 -0.73
N PHE A 247 -14.42 3.28 -1.78
CA PHE A 247 -15.74 2.64 -1.72
C PHE A 247 -15.81 1.56 -0.63
N ASN A 248 -14.82 0.66 -0.61
CA ASN A 248 -14.80 -0.44 0.36
C ASN A 248 -14.66 0.08 1.81
N LEU A 249 -13.83 1.12 2.00
CA LEU A 249 -13.67 1.77 3.30
C LEU A 249 -14.99 2.39 3.81
N LEU A 250 -15.77 2.99 2.90
CA LEU A 250 -17.10 3.53 3.21
C LEU A 250 -18.10 2.43 3.59
N VAL A 251 -18.04 1.27 2.95
CA VAL A 251 -18.87 0.11 3.34
C VAL A 251 -18.61 -0.28 4.80
N GLY A 252 -17.32 -0.32 5.22
CA GLY A 252 -16.95 -0.61 6.61
C GLY A 252 -17.57 0.37 7.59
N ARG A 253 -17.54 1.66 7.27
CA ARG A 253 -18.16 2.72 8.08
C ARG A 253 -19.68 2.54 8.22
N GLU A 254 -20.37 2.19 7.14
CA GLU A 254 -21.83 1.95 7.19
C GLU A 254 -22.16 0.67 7.96
N LEU A 255 -21.41 -0.41 7.75
CA LEU A 255 -21.62 -1.66 8.49
C LEU A 255 -21.42 -1.47 9.99
N GLN A 256 -20.41 -0.70 10.43
CA GLN A 256 -20.25 -0.40 11.86
C GLN A 256 -21.50 0.26 12.47
N LYS A 257 -22.15 1.19 11.77
CA LYS A 257 -23.42 1.80 12.23
C LYS A 257 -24.52 0.74 12.37
N ASP A 258 -24.64 -0.17 11.41
CA ASP A 258 -25.63 -1.24 11.44
C ASP A 258 -25.40 -2.24 12.59
N TRP A 259 -24.14 -2.37 13.04
CA TRP A 259 -23.75 -3.13 14.23
C TRP A 259 -23.76 -2.31 15.53
N GLY A 260 -24.27 -1.07 15.50
CA GLY A 260 -24.35 -0.20 16.67
C GLY A 260 -23.00 0.29 17.20
N GLN A 261 -21.98 0.29 16.35
CA GLN A 261 -20.66 0.81 16.66
C GLN A 261 -20.51 2.27 16.22
N GLU A 262 -19.60 3.00 16.86
CA GLU A 262 -19.18 4.30 16.36
C GLU A 262 -18.44 4.10 15.03
N PRO A 263 -18.85 4.80 13.95
CA PRO A 263 -18.25 4.56 12.64
C PRO A 263 -16.80 5.03 12.59
N GLN A 264 -15.99 4.27 11.90
CA GLN A 264 -14.59 4.62 11.63
C GLN A 264 -14.48 5.87 10.76
N CYS A 265 -13.39 6.61 10.92
CA CYS A 265 -12.95 7.57 9.93
C CYS A 265 -12.20 6.84 8.80
N ILE A 266 -12.08 7.49 7.65
CA ILE A 266 -11.45 6.93 6.47
C ILE A 266 -10.34 7.87 6.04
N LEU A 267 -9.17 7.30 5.75
CA LEU A 267 -8.03 8.04 5.24
C LEU A 267 -7.56 7.40 3.94
N THR A 268 -7.68 8.15 2.82
CA THR A 268 -7.18 7.69 1.54
C THR A 268 -5.84 8.34 1.21
N MET A 269 -4.89 7.49 0.82
CA MET A 269 -3.60 7.93 0.32
C MET A 269 -3.60 7.90 -1.20
N PRO A 270 -2.98 8.89 -1.86
CA PRO A 270 -2.84 8.85 -3.30
C PRO A 270 -2.00 7.67 -3.74
N LEU A 271 -2.33 7.11 -4.91
CA LEU A 271 -1.53 6.07 -5.52
C LEU A 271 -0.20 6.66 -6.02
N LEU A 272 0.90 5.95 -5.78
CA LEU A 272 2.21 6.34 -6.27
C LEU A 272 2.36 5.89 -7.72
N GLU A 273 2.75 6.80 -8.59
CA GLU A 273 3.07 6.50 -9.98
C GLU A 273 4.37 5.69 -10.07
N GLY A 274 4.43 4.77 -11.03
CA GLY A 274 5.60 3.96 -11.30
C GLY A 274 6.71 4.70 -12.03
N LEU A 275 7.75 3.95 -12.47
CA LEU A 275 8.90 4.51 -13.17
C LEU A 275 8.55 5.22 -14.48
N ASP A 276 7.40 4.88 -15.08
CA ASP A 276 6.85 5.52 -16.27
C ASP A 276 6.27 6.94 -16.01
N GLY A 277 6.01 7.28 -14.73
CA GLY A 277 5.44 8.55 -14.32
C GLY A 277 3.99 8.78 -14.73
N ILE A 278 3.27 7.75 -15.15
CA ILE A 278 1.90 7.82 -15.68
C ILE A 278 0.97 6.87 -14.94
N GLU A 279 1.30 5.57 -14.97
CA GLU A 279 0.46 4.56 -14.34
C GLU A 279 0.87 4.31 -12.88
N LYS A 280 -0.11 3.89 -12.07
CA LYS A 280 0.21 3.50 -10.69
C LYS A 280 1.30 2.42 -10.66
N MET A 281 2.19 2.52 -9.69
CA MET A 281 3.24 1.54 -9.47
C MET A 281 2.64 0.16 -9.28
N SER A 282 3.07 -0.80 -10.09
CA SER A 282 2.53 -2.16 -10.09
C SER A 282 3.51 -3.16 -10.66
N LYS A 283 3.57 -4.37 -10.09
CA LYS A 283 4.37 -5.49 -10.61
C LYS A 283 3.91 -5.92 -12.00
N SER A 284 2.60 -6.00 -12.21
CA SER A 284 2.04 -6.41 -13.51
C SER A 284 2.41 -5.47 -14.67
N LYS A 285 2.77 -4.23 -14.36
CA LYS A 285 3.23 -3.23 -15.34
C LYS A 285 4.76 -3.19 -15.47
N GLY A 286 5.49 -3.83 -14.58
CA GLY A 286 6.96 -3.79 -14.57
C GLY A 286 7.54 -2.42 -14.22
N ASN A 287 6.73 -1.46 -13.75
CA ASN A 287 7.11 -0.08 -13.45
C ASN A 287 7.39 0.17 -11.95
N TYR A 288 7.71 -0.87 -11.19
CA TYR A 288 7.82 -0.82 -9.74
C TYR A 288 9.26 -0.84 -9.22
N ILE A 289 9.42 -0.35 -7.98
CA ILE A 289 10.64 -0.48 -7.17
C ILE A 289 10.28 -1.37 -5.98
N SER A 290 10.84 -2.60 -5.92
CA SER A 290 10.66 -3.51 -4.78
C SER A 290 11.39 -2.97 -3.55
N ILE A 291 10.83 -3.14 -2.36
CA ILE A 291 11.52 -2.77 -1.12
C ILE A 291 12.60 -3.78 -0.71
N THR A 292 12.65 -4.93 -1.38
CA THR A 292 13.62 -6.01 -1.14
C THR A 292 14.65 -6.16 -2.26
N GLU A 293 14.62 -5.30 -3.30
CA GLU A 293 15.61 -5.37 -4.36
C GLU A 293 16.99 -4.85 -3.91
N PRO A 294 18.09 -5.27 -4.56
CA PRO A 294 19.44 -4.81 -4.22
C PRO A 294 19.55 -3.28 -4.20
N ALA A 295 20.34 -2.74 -3.26
CA ALA A 295 20.53 -1.31 -3.04
C ALA A 295 20.90 -0.52 -4.31
N ASN A 296 21.84 -1.04 -5.12
CA ASN A 296 22.26 -0.41 -6.38
C ASN A 296 21.11 -0.34 -7.40
N GLY A 297 20.28 -1.39 -7.48
CA GLY A 297 19.10 -1.44 -8.34
C GLY A 297 18.04 -0.41 -7.90
N MET A 298 17.72 -0.40 -6.61
CA MET A 298 16.79 0.56 -6.00
C MET A 298 17.25 2.00 -6.25
N PHE A 299 18.52 2.31 -5.97
CA PHE A 299 19.11 3.62 -6.19
C PHE A 299 18.98 4.06 -7.66
N ALA A 300 19.40 3.19 -8.58
CA ALA A 300 19.37 3.49 -10.02
C ALA A 300 17.94 3.74 -10.53
N LYS A 301 16.96 2.98 -10.04
CA LYS A 301 15.54 3.19 -10.39
C LYS A 301 15.02 4.52 -9.85
N VAL A 302 15.33 4.89 -8.60
CA VAL A 302 14.95 6.21 -8.06
C VAL A 302 15.62 7.33 -8.86
N MET A 303 16.88 7.18 -9.25
CA MET A 303 17.57 8.15 -10.10
C MET A 303 16.97 8.28 -11.51
N SER A 304 16.27 7.26 -12.00
CA SER A 304 15.65 7.25 -13.34
C SER A 304 14.34 8.00 -13.45
N ILE A 305 13.67 8.32 -12.33
CA ILE A 305 12.41 9.07 -12.38
C ILE A 305 12.63 10.51 -12.85
N SER A 306 11.61 11.15 -13.40
CA SER A 306 11.67 12.56 -13.79
C SER A 306 11.80 13.48 -12.58
N ASP A 307 12.23 14.74 -12.79
CA ASP A 307 12.34 15.72 -11.71
C ASP A 307 10.96 16.12 -11.14
N VAL A 308 9.90 16.05 -11.96
CA VAL A 308 8.52 16.22 -11.48
C VAL A 308 8.13 15.11 -10.53
N MET A 309 8.42 13.86 -10.90
CA MET A 309 8.16 12.68 -10.08
C MET A 309 8.98 12.68 -8.78
N MET A 310 10.20 13.23 -8.81
CA MET A 310 11.04 13.36 -7.62
C MET A 310 10.30 14.10 -6.49
N TRP A 311 9.61 15.19 -6.79
CA TRP A 311 8.86 15.95 -5.77
C TRP A 311 7.69 15.15 -5.20
N ARG A 312 7.03 14.38 -6.05
CA ARG A 312 5.96 13.47 -5.64
C ARG A 312 6.47 12.37 -4.70
N TYR A 313 7.61 11.79 -5.03
CA TYR A 313 8.25 10.77 -4.18
C TYR A 313 8.72 11.37 -2.85
N TYR A 314 9.26 12.59 -2.85
CA TYR A 314 9.58 13.29 -1.61
C TYR A 314 8.36 13.50 -0.71
N GLU A 315 7.25 13.94 -1.28
CA GLU A 315 6.02 14.19 -0.52
C GLU A 315 5.48 12.92 0.14
N LEU A 316 5.49 11.80 -0.58
CA LEU A 316 4.81 10.56 -0.18
C LEU A 316 5.73 9.55 0.55
N LEU A 317 7.02 9.57 0.27
CA LEU A 317 7.95 8.55 0.76
C LEU A 317 8.99 9.10 1.75
N SER A 318 9.37 10.38 1.68
CA SER A 318 10.44 10.93 2.51
C SER A 318 9.96 11.26 3.93
N ALA A 319 10.85 11.08 4.89
CA ALA A 319 10.65 11.52 6.27
C ALA A 319 10.89 13.03 6.48
N ARG A 320 11.42 13.74 5.48
CA ARG A 320 11.72 15.16 5.58
C ARG A 320 10.47 16.01 5.78
N SER A 321 10.60 17.10 6.51
CA SER A 321 9.51 18.05 6.75
C SER A 321 9.09 18.78 5.47
N LEU A 322 7.85 19.24 5.42
CA LEU A 322 7.37 20.07 4.31
C LEU A 322 8.18 21.37 4.16
N ALA A 323 8.73 21.91 5.27
CA ALA A 323 9.59 23.09 5.24
C ALA A 323 10.92 22.79 4.51
N GLU A 324 11.55 21.63 4.76
CA GLU A 324 12.75 21.22 4.04
C GLU A 324 12.45 21.03 2.55
N LEU A 325 11.31 20.42 2.20
CA LEU A 325 10.90 20.26 0.80
C LEU A 325 10.67 21.60 0.12
N ALA A 326 10.05 22.57 0.81
CA ALA A 326 9.87 23.91 0.29
C ALA A 326 11.24 24.60 0.07
N GLN A 327 12.18 24.43 1.00
CA GLN A 327 13.54 24.94 0.88
C GLN A 327 14.27 24.34 -0.33
N PHE A 328 14.17 23.02 -0.54
CA PHE A 328 14.76 22.36 -1.71
C PHE A 328 14.20 22.91 -3.04
N LYS A 329 12.89 23.19 -3.10
CA LYS A 329 12.25 23.79 -4.28
C LYS A 329 12.81 25.21 -4.55
N ILE A 330 13.01 26.02 -3.50
CA ILE A 330 13.63 27.35 -3.61
C ILE A 330 15.07 27.24 -4.12
N GLU A 331 15.86 26.32 -3.58
CA GLU A 331 17.24 26.12 -3.98
C GLU A 331 17.37 25.68 -5.43
N VAL A 332 16.51 24.78 -5.90
CA VAL A 332 16.44 24.37 -7.32
C VAL A 332 16.06 25.53 -8.22
N ALA A 333 15.09 26.36 -7.81
CA ALA A 333 14.73 27.58 -8.54
C ALA A 333 15.88 28.60 -8.58
N ALA A 334 16.74 28.61 -7.56
CA ALA A 334 17.95 29.42 -7.50
C ALA A 334 19.16 28.84 -8.26
N GLY A 335 19.01 27.68 -8.92
CA GLY A 335 20.06 27.08 -9.77
C GLY A 335 20.77 25.86 -9.17
N ARG A 336 20.35 25.35 -8.01
CA ARG A 336 20.85 24.06 -7.50
C ARG A 336 20.43 22.95 -8.44
N ASN A 337 21.36 22.03 -8.75
CA ASN A 337 21.09 20.93 -9.64
C ASN A 337 20.04 19.97 -9.05
N PRO A 338 18.89 19.74 -9.71
CA PRO A 338 17.86 18.78 -9.24
C PRO A 338 18.43 17.35 -9.02
N ARG A 339 19.49 16.97 -9.75
CA ARG A 339 20.17 15.69 -9.55
C ARG A 339 20.64 15.50 -8.11
N ASP A 340 21.17 16.56 -7.46
CA ASP A 340 21.71 16.44 -6.09
C ASP A 340 20.58 16.19 -5.09
N ILE A 341 19.41 16.80 -5.34
CA ILE A 341 18.19 16.57 -4.55
C ILE A 341 17.70 15.13 -4.76
N LYS A 342 17.71 14.64 -6.01
CA LYS A 342 17.30 13.26 -6.33
C LYS A 342 18.25 12.23 -5.73
N VAL A 343 19.57 12.49 -5.71
CA VAL A 343 20.56 11.66 -5.02
C VAL A 343 20.21 11.55 -3.53
N ALA A 344 19.91 12.67 -2.86
CA ALA A 344 19.55 12.63 -1.46
C ALA A 344 18.29 11.81 -1.19
N LEU A 345 17.29 11.89 -2.07
CA LEU A 345 16.08 11.05 -2.01
C LEU A 345 16.42 9.56 -2.20
N ALA A 346 17.23 9.23 -3.20
CA ALA A 346 17.63 7.86 -3.50
C ALA A 346 18.41 7.24 -2.33
N GLN A 347 19.34 8.00 -1.73
CA GLN A 347 20.07 7.57 -0.54
C GLN A 347 19.14 7.37 0.67
N GLU A 348 18.17 8.27 0.89
CA GLU A 348 17.19 8.13 1.97
C GLU A 348 16.34 6.86 1.81
N ILE A 349 15.86 6.58 0.58
CA ILE A 349 15.06 5.39 0.30
C ILE A 349 15.89 4.13 0.49
N VAL A 350 17.10 4.07 -0.08
CA VAL A 350 17.99 2.90 0.09
C VAL A 350 18.35 2.69 1.56
N ALA A 351 18.68 3.76 2.29
CA ALA A 351 19.03 3.67 3.71
C ALA A 351 17.91 3.08 4.56
N ARG A 352 16.66 3.34 4.21
CA ARG A 352 15.49 2.83 4.94
C ARG A 352 15.34 1.31 4.82
N PHE A 353 15.58 0.74 3.65
CA PHE A 353 15.34 -0.70 3.38
C PHE A 353 16.60 -1.55 3.50
N HIS A 354 17.77 -0.92 3.51
CA HIS A 354 19.06 -1.58 3.71
C HIS A 354 19.79 -1.00 4.93
N ASN A 355 20.60 0.03 4.73
CA ASN A 355 21.25 0.83 5.77
C ASN A 355 21.88 2.08 5.14
N GLN A 356 22.35 2.99 5.97
CA GLN A 356 22.93 4.25 5.51
C GLN A 356 24.16 4.05 4.64
N GLN A 357 25.03 3.07 4.97
CA GLN A 357 26.24 2.80 4.19
C GLN A 357 25.87 2.31 2.78
N ALA A 358 24.88 1.42 2.65
CA ALA A 358 24.39 0.96 1.35
C ALA A 358 23.90 2.13 0.45
N GLY A 359 23.36 3.19 1.04
CA GLY A 359 22.99 4.40 0.29
C GLY A 359 24.18 5.14 -0.28
N PHE A 360 25.30 5.22 0.46
CA PHE A 360 26.56 5.83 -0.02
C PHE A 360 27.24 4.95 -1.07
N ASP A 361 27.29 3.64 -0.84
CA ASP A 361 27.91 2.68 -1.77
C ASP A 361 27.15 2.65 -3.10
N ALA A 362 25.82 2.69 -3.07
CA ALA A 362 24.99 2.75 -4.25
C ALA A 362 25.20 4.03 -5.07
N LEU A 363 25.42 5.19 -4.42
CA LEU A 363 25.82 6.42 -5.14
C LEU A 363 27.19 6.26 -5.79
N ALA A 364 28.17 5.71 -5.07
CA ALA A 364 29.53 5.50 -5.59
C ALA A 364 29.51 4.57 -6.82
N ASP A 365 28.76 3.46 -6.76
CA ASP A 365 28.56 2.54 -7.89
C ASP A 365 27.83 3.22 -9.07
N PHE A 366 26.79 3.99 -8.78
CA PHE A 366 26.05 4.73 -9.81
C PHE A 366 26.95 5.73 -10.56
N ASP A 367 27.78 6.49 -9.83
CA ASP A 367 28.74 7.43 -10.43
C ASP A 367 29.88 6.71 -11.18
N ASN A 368 30.35 5.56 -10.66
CA ASN A 368 31.33 4.72 -11.34
C ASN A 368 30.78 4.22 -12.69
N ARG A 369 29.56 3.69 -12.71
CA ARG A 369 28.88 3.25 -13.95
C ARG A 369 28.68 4.41 -14.94
N ALA A 370 28.35 5.61 -14.45
CA ALA A 370 28.20 6.80 -15.30
C ALA A 370 29.51 7.20 -16.00
N ARG A 371 30.69 6.97 -15.35
CA ARG A 371 32.03 7.20 -15.91
C ARG A 371 32.51 6.05 -16.78
N GLY A 372 31.72 4.98 -16.94
CA GLY A 372 32.09 3.80 -17.73
C GLY A 372 32.89 2.75 -16.96
N GLY A 373 32.92 2.83 -15.64
CA GLY A 373 33.50 1.84 -14.76
C GLY A 373 32.73 0.53 -14.70
N ILE A 374 33.35 -0.50 -14.17
CA ILE A 374 32.75 -1.82 -13.96
C ILE A 374 31.90 -1.75 -12.68
N PRO A 375 30.61 -2.17 -12.73
CA PRO A 375 29.79 -2.26 -11.54
C PRO A 375 30.30 -3.32 -10.56
N ASP A 376 30.09 -3.10 -9.25
CA ASP A 376 30.48 -4.08 -8.23
C ASP A 376 29.59 -5.33 -8.24
N ASP A 377 28.29 -5.16 -8.51
CA ASP A 377 27.31 -6.23 -8.58
C ASP A 377 27.09 -6.65 -10.04
N ILE A 378 27.88 -7.59 -10.50
CA ILE A 378 27.78 -8.19 -11.83
C ILE A 378 27.63 -9.71 -11.71
N PRO A 379 26.87 -10.36 -12.63
CA PRO A 379 26.73 -11.81 -12.64
C PRO A 379 28.10 -12.51 -12.74
N GLU A 380 28.31 -13.51 -11.89
CA GLU A 380 29.52 -14.37 -11.95
C GLU A 380 29.13 -15.70 -12.59
N MET A 381 29.96 -16.13 -13.52
CA MET A 381 29.76 -17.36 -14.28
C MET A 381 31.07 -18.15 -14.43
N GLN A 382 30.96 -19.46 -14.27
CA GLN A 382 32.04 -20.38 -14.58
C GLN A 382 31.76 -21.02 -15.94
N LEU A 383 32.72 -20.92 -16.86
CA LEU A 383 32.64 -21.50 -18.19
C LEU A 383 33.85 -22.40 -18.40
N SER A 384 33.70 -23.45 -19.22
CA SER A 384 34.77 -24.37 -19.56
C SER A 384 35.03 -24.41 -21.06
N GLY A 385 36.23 -24.86 -21.44
CA GLY A 385 36.60 -25.06 -22.84
C GLY A 385 37.51 -23.99 -23.38
N ALA A 386 38.40 -23.47 -22.53
CA ALA A 386 39.46 -22.56 -22.98
C ALA A 386 40.45 -23.26 -23.97
N PRO A 387 40.93 -22.55 -25.00
CA PRO A 387 40.58 -21.17 -25.35
C PRO A 387 39.27 -21.05 -26.14
N LEU A 388 38.42 -20.08 -25.78
CA LEU A 388 37.14 -19.81 -26.43
C LEU A 388 37.22 -18.59 -27.37
N GLY A 389 36.64 -18.68 -28.56
CA GLY A 389 36.46 -17.52 -29.43
C GLY A 389 35.55 -16.47 -28.81
N ILE A 390 35.86 -15.18 -28.93
CA ILE A 390 35.13 -14.06 -28.27
C ILE A 390 33.63 -14.09 -28.55
N GLY A 391 33.20 -14.40 -29.78
CA GLY A 391 31.78 -14.47 -30.12
C GLY A 391 31.03 -15.60 -29.38
N GLN A 392 31.70 -16.76 -29.19
CA GLN A 392 31.18 -17.90 -28.47
C GLN A 392 31.13 -17.63 -26.96
N LEU A 393 32.17 -17.02 -26.44
CA LEU A 393 32.28 -16.62 -25.03
C LEU A 393 31.16 -15.66 -24.64
N LEU A 394 30.92 -14.61 -25.42
CA LEU A 394 29.85 -13.63 -25.17
C LEU A 394 28.44 -14.23 -25.21
N LYS A 395 28.23 -15.25 -26.09
CA LYS A 395 26.97 -15.99 -26.13
C LYS A 395 26.80 -16.87 -24.90
N GLN A 396 27.84 -17.63 -24.52
CA GLN A 396 27.76 -18.49 -23.33
C GLN A 396 27.63 -17.70 -22.03
N ALA A 397 28.22 -16.49 -21.98
CA ALA A 397 28.03 -15.54 -20.88
C ALA A 397 26.66 -14.86 -20.86
N ASN A 398 25.75 -15.21 -21.76
CA ASN A 398 24.40 -14.60 -21.91
C ASN A 398 24.42 -13.07 -22.14
N LEU A 399 25.53 -12.53 -22.60
CA LEU A 399 25.68 -11.10 -22.92
C LEU A 399 25.14 -10.76 -24.31
N CYS A 400 25.12 -11.74 -25.22
CA CYS A 400 24.55 -11.66 -26.56
C CYS A 400 23.66 -12.87 -26.84
N ALA A 401 22.58 -12.69 -27.61
CA ALA A 401 21.66 -13.76 -27.96
C ALA A 401 22.28 -14.78 -28.97
N SER A 402 23.23 -14.32 -29.78
CA SER A 402 23.90 -15.16 -30.76
C SER A 402 25.37 -14.77 -30.94
N THR A 403 26.19 -15.70 -31.50
CA THR A 403 27.57 -15.41 -31.87
C THR A 403 27.67 -14.34 -32.96
N SER A 404 26.70 -14.27 -33.88
CA SER A 404 26.66 -13.24 -34.91
C SER A 404 26.42 -11.85 -34.32
N GLU A 405 25.51 -11.72 -33.33
CA GLU A 405 25.32 -10.48 -32.57
C GLU A 405 26.62 -10.10 -31.85
N ALA A 406 27.24 -11.05 -31.15
CA ALA A 406 28.47 -10.84 -30.41
C ALA A 406 29.61 -10.30 -31.33
N LEU A 407 29.82 -10.92 -32.47
CA LEU A 407 30.85 -10.47 -33.42
C LEU A 407 30.56 -9.10 -34.02
N ARG A 408 29.27 -8.76 -34.25
CA ARG A 408 28.86 -7.41 -34.67
C ARG A 408 29.15 -6.38 -33.56
N MET A 409 28.90 -6.73 -32.29
CA MET A 409 29.24 -5.84 -31.16
C MET A 409 30.75 -5.62 -31.03
N VAL A 410 31.59 -6.64 -31.29
CA VAL A 410 33.05 -6.50 -31.35
C VAL A 410 33.44 -5.53 -32.45
N GLU A 411 32.92 -5.67 -33.67
CA GLU A 411 33.17 -4.79 -34.81
C GLU A 411 32.83 -3.33 -34.55
N GLN A 412 31.78 -3.10 -33.76
CA GLN A 412 31.30 -1.76 -33.33
C GLN A 412 32.09 -1.21 -32.12
N ASN A 413 33.18 -1.85 -31.70
CA ASN A 413 33.93 -1.53 -30.48
C ASN A 413 33.06 -1.51 -29.21
N GLY A 414 31.96 -2.26 -29.22
CA GLY A 414 30.99 -2.36 -28.10
C GLY A 414 31.36 -3.42 -27.06
N VAL A 415 32.47 -4.14 -27.21
CA VAL A 415 32.92 -5.19 -26.29
C VAL A 415 34.19 -4.77 -25.58
N ARG A 416 34.27 -5.05 -24.27
CA ARG A 416 35.46 -4.85 -23.45
C ARG A 416 35.74 -6.08 -22.59
N ILE A 417 37.05 -6.36 -22.38
CA ILE A 417 37.53 -7.31 -21.38
C ILE A 417 38.37 -6.50 -20.38
N ASP A 418 38.01 -6.56 -19.09
CA ASP A 418 38.63 -5.79 -18.00
C ASP A 418 38.79 -4.29 -18.33
N GLY A 419 37.77 -3.71 -18.99
CA GLY A 419 37.74 -2.32 -19.42
C GLY A 419 38.44 -2.03 -20.75
N ALA A 420 39.29 -2.93 -21.26
CA ALA A 420 39.99 -2.77 -22.54
C ALA A 420 39.04 -3.12 -23.71
N ALA A 421 38.95 -2.22 -24.70
CA ALA A 421 38.13 -2.45 -25.90
C ALA A 421 38.68 -3.55 -26.78
N ILE A 422 37.82 -4.43 -27.26
CA ILE A 422 38.14 -5.54 -28.15
C ILE A 422 37.57 -5.25 -29.55
N SER A 423 38.42 -5.26 -30.56
CA SER A 423 38.08 -5.09 -31.98
C SER A 423 38.37 -6.32 -32.85
N ASP A 424 39.14 -7.28 -32.34
CA ASP A 424 39.46 -8.50 -33.06
C ASP A 424 38.38 -9.57 -32.93
N LYS A 425 37.67 -9.87 -34.02
CA LYS A 425 36.65 -10.92 -34.08
C LYS A 425 37.22 -12.34 -33.97
N ALA A 426 38.50 -12.52 -34.25
CA ALA A 426 39.17 -13.81 -34.21
C ALA A 426 39.83 -14.09 -32.84
N LEU A 427 39.73 -13.13 -31.90
CA LEU A 427 40.27 -13.26 -30.56
C LEU A 427 39.81 -14.55 -29.88
N LYS A 428 40.78 -15.34 -29.41
CA LYS A 428 40.57 -16.46 -28.52
C LYS A 428 40.99 -16.04 -27.12
N VAL A 429 40.10 -16.26 -26.16
CA VAL A 429 40.33 -15.91 -24.76
C VAL A 429 40.79 -17.15 -24.03
N GLU A 430 41.91 -17.07 -23.38
CA GLU A 430 42.55 -18.14 -22.60
C GLU A 430 41.86 -18.30 -21.23
N ALA A 431 42.20 -19.38 -20.52
CA ALA A 431 41.73 -19.62 -19.19
C ALA A 431 42.12 -18.46 -18.24
N GLY A 432 41.17 -18.05 -17.39
CA GLY A 432 41.40 -16.95 -16.44
C GLY A 432 40.08 -16.37 -15.91
N THR A 433 40.20 -15.41 -14.98
CA THR A 433 39.06 -14.67 -14.47
C THR A 433 39.13 -13.22 -14.95
N PHE A 434 38.09 -12.76 -15.62
CA PHE A 434 38.00 -11.42 -16.21
C PHE A 434 36.56 -10.93 -16.28
N VAL A 435 36.41 -9.63 -16.49
CA VAL A 435 35.09 -9.01 -16.65
C VAL A 435 34.81 -8.75 -18.12
N LEU A 436 33.72 -9.32 -18.63
CA LEU A 436 33.20 -9.03 -19.97
C LEU A 436 32.16 -7.88 -19.87
N GLN A 437 32.24 -6.95 -20.81
CA GLN A 437 31.30 -5.88 -20.99
C GLN A 437 30.81 -5.84 -22.44
N VAL A 438 29.47 -5.73 -22.63
CA VAL A 438 28.84 -5.50 -23.94
C VAL A 438 27.96 -4.25 -23.87
N GLY A 439 28.35 -3.24 -24.65
CA GLY A 439 27.73 -1.93 -24.58
C GLY A 439 27.95 -1.26 -23.23
N LYS A 440 27.00 -0.41 -22.81
CA LYS A 440 27.12 0.36 -21.56
C LYS A 440 26.49 -0.33 -20.34
N ARG A 441 25.71 -1.41 -20.53
CA ARG A 441 24.82 -1.94 -19.49
C ARG A 441 24.98 -3.43 -19.18
N LYS A 442 25.60 -4.21 -20.06
CA LYS A 442 25.72 -5.66 -19.88
C LYS A 442 27.14 -6.02 -19.41
N PHE A 443 27.22 -6.62 -18.24
CA PHE A 443 28.48 -7.06 -17.63
C PHE A 443 28.36 -8.50 -17.12
N ALA A 444 29.44 -9.25 -17.10
CA ALA A 444 29.55 -10.52 -16.40
C ALA A 444 31.03 -10.77 -16.02
N ARG A 445 31.26 -11.29 -14.80
CA ARG A 445 32.55 -11.82 -14.38
C ARG A 445 32.61 -13.27 -14.77
N ILE A 446 33.56 -13.62 -15.57
CA ILE A 446 33.73 -14.98 -16.11
C ILE A 446 35.01 -15.59 -15.54
N THR A 447 34.89 -16.81 -15.00
CA THR A 447 36.01 -17.69 -14.73
C THR A 447 35.98 -18.76 -15.80
N LEU A 448 36.92 -18.67 -16.77
CA LEU A 448 37.04 -19.60 -17.87
C LEU A 448 38.14 -20.63 -17.55
N SER A 449 37.84 -21.92 -17.69
CA SER A 449 38.73 -23.03 -17.44
C SER A 449 38.92 -23.92 -18.67
#